data_4625d763b84de8630f3bbfca681960a6
#
_entry.id   4625d763b84de8630f3bbfca681960a6
#
_cell.length_a   1.000
_cell.length_b   1.000
_cell.length_c   1.000
_cell.angle_alpha   90.00
_cell.angle_beta   90.00
_cell.angle_gamma   90.00
#
_symmetry.space_group_name_H-M   'P 1'
#
loop_
_entity.id
_entity.type
_entity.pdbx_description
1 polymer ?
#
loop_
_entity_poly.entity_id
_entity_poly.type
_entity_poly.pdbx_seq_one_letter_code
_entity_poly.pdbx_strand_id
1 'polypeptide(L)'
;MQYIPMLALCMMRPLGMMIMLPLFKGGAMGSGLIRNTLVLMFALPIIPMMQAHPVDFAAKPLTELTLIYGEELLIGLIVGFCAAIPFWAIDMAGFVIDTMRGASMSTVLNPLMGLQSSVFGMFFTQILSVLFLVSGGFNALLTALYQSYTLLPPDSALSFNHDLLAFISQQWQMMSDMCLSFALPAMVVMIMVDVALGLVNRSVEQLNVFFLSMPIKSILVVFLLLVSMHFALTHYLNQINQFESNISTLFQLLKG
;
A
#
# COMPACT_ATOMS: atom_id res chain seq x y z
N MET A 1 33.14 -9.28 16.95
CA MET A 1 31.78 -9.06 17.43
C MET A 1 30.99 -7.98 16.64
N GLN A 2 31.54 -7.41 15.56
CA GLN A 2 30.89 -6.33 14.78
C GLN A 2 29.83 -6.81 13.79
N TYR A 3 29.76 -8.12 13.47
CA TYR A 3 28.84 -8.65 12.45
C TYR A 3 27.36 -8.62 12.86
N ILE A 4 27.05 -8.82 14.14
CA ILE A 4 25.65 -8.84 14.63
C ILE A 4 25.00 -7.46 14.53
N PRO A 5 25.59 -6.35 15.06
CA PRO A 5 25.02 -5.03 14.91
C PRO A 5 24.93 -4.58 13.44
N MET A 6 25.92 -4.92 12.63
CA MET A 6 25.89 -4.64 11.19
C MET A 6 24.74 -5.37 10.49
N LEU A 7 24.51 -6.66 10.77
CA LEU A 7 23.39 -7.41 10.22
C LEU A 7 22.05 -6.78 10.65
N ALA A 8 21.93 -6.42 11.94
CA ALA A 8 20.73 -5.75 12.45
C ALA A 8 20.46 -4.42 11.70
N LEU A 9 21.51 -3.63 11.43
CA LEU A 9 21.38 -2.39 10.65
C LEU A 9 20.88 -2.66 9.23
N CYS A 10 21.47 -3.64 8.52
CA CYS A 10 21.04 -4.02 7.18
C CYS A 10 19.58 -4.51 7.13
N MET A 11 19.02 -5.01 8.24
CA MET A 11 17.63 -5.49 8.30
C MET A 11 16.61 -4.36 8.50
N MET A 12 17.01 -3.16 8.96
CA MET A 12 16.05 -2.10 9.34
C MET A 12 15.26 -1.56 8.16
N ARG A 13 15.89 -1.23 7.03
CA ARG A 13 15.18 -0.75 5.84
C ARG A 13 14.25 -1.80 5.23
N PRO A 14 14.67 -3.06 4.97
CA PRO A 14 13.76 -4.12 4.52
C PRO A 14 12.59 -4.33 5.48
N LEU A 15 12.83 -4.26 6.79
CA LEU A 15 11.78 -4.40 7.80
C LEU A 15 10.77 -3.26 7.72
N GLY A 16 11.23 -2.01 7.66
CA GLY A 16 10.37 -0.84 7.49
C GLY A 16 9.51 -0.93 6.23
N MET A 17 10.12 -1.30 5.09
CA MET A 17 9.43 -1.51 3.82
C MET A 17 8.33 -2.58 3.93
N MET A 18 8.63 -3.73 4.56
CA MET A 18 7.67 -4.82 4.69
C MET A 18 6.50 -4.51 5.64
N ILE A 19 6.70 -3.65 6.64
CA ILE A 19 5.63 -3.22 7.54
C ILE A 19 4.54 -2.46 6.78
N MET A 20 4.92 -1.63 5.81
CA MET A 20 3.98 -0.80 5.05
C MET A 20 3.25 -1.57 3.96
N LEU A 21 3.89 -2.54 3.32
CA LEU A 21 3.34 -3.26 2.17
C LEU A 21 2.24 -4.25 2.56
N PRO A 22 1.02 -4.12 2.01
CA PRO A 22 -0.08 -5.06 2.25
C PRO A 22 0.20 -6.49 1.78
N LEU A 23 1.09 -6.68 0.79
CA LEU A 23 1.55 -7.98 0.30
C LEU A 23 2.02 -8.93 1.41
N PHE A 24 2.62 -8.38 2.47
CA PHE A 24 3.20 -9.15 3.57
C PHE A 24 2.33 -9.17 4.83
N LYS A 25 1.10 -8.60 4.79
CA LYS A 25 0.20 -8.52 5.96
C LYS A 25 -0.77 -9.69 6.07
N GLY A 26 -1.05 -10.43 4.99
CA GLY A 26 -2.11 -11.43 4.94
C GLY A 26 -1.64 -12.85 4.64
N GLY A 27 -2.48 -13.86 4.99
CA GLY A 27 -2.28 -15.25 4.64
C GLY A 27 -1.00 -15.89 5.17
N ALA A 28 -0.39 -16.75 4.39
CA ALA A 28 0.83 -17.47 4.76
C ALA A 28 2.04 -16.53 4.96
N MET A 29 2.12 -15.43 4.22
CA MET A 29 3.21 -14.46 4.34
C MET A 29 3.10 -13.55 5.58
N GLY A 30 1.93 -13.47 6.23
CA GLY A 30 1.71 -12.71 7.45
C GLY A 30 2.31 -13.34 8.71
N SER A 31 2.80 -14.59 8.65
CA SER A 31 3.47 -15.21 9.79
C SER A 31 4.80 -14.52 10.09
N GLY A 32 5.06 -14.24 11.38
CA GLY A 32 6.27 -13.54 11.81
C GLY A 32 7.57 -14.23 11.37
N LEU A 33 7.57 -15.57 11.30
CA LEU A 33 8.74 -16.35 10.85
C LEU A 33 9.05 -16.09 9.37
N ILE A 34 8.06 -16.18 8.49
CA ILE A 34 8.26 -15.97 7.04
C ILE A 34 8.70 -14.53 6.78
N ARG A 35 8.04 -13.56 7.42
CA ARG A 35 8.40 -12.15 7.30
C ARG A 35 9.85 -11.89 7.72
N ASN A 36 10.27 -12.39 8.88
CA ASN A 36 11.62 -12.18 9.38
C ASN A 36 12.68 -12.88 8.50
N THR A 37 12.35 -14.05 7.94
CA THR A 37 13.23 -14.76 7.00
C THR A 37 13.39 -13.97 5.70
N LEU A 38 12.31 -13.37 5.17
CA LEU A 38 12.38 -12.53 3.98
C LEU A 38 13.18 -11.25 4.25
N VAL A 39 12.99 -10.61 5.41
CA VAL A 39 13.81 -9.45 5.82
C VAL A 39 15.29 -9.83 5.83
N LEU A 40 15.65 -10.98 6.41
CA LEU A 40 17.02 -11.48 6.42
C LEU A 40 17.54 -11.74 5.00
N MET A 41 16.72 -12.37 4.14
CA MET A 41 17.08 -12.66 2.75
C MET A 41 17.38 -11.37 1.97
N PHE A 42 16.58 -10.30 2.15
CA PHE A 42 16.81 -9.02 1.50
C PHE A 42 17.99 -8.26 2.09
N ALA A 43 18.33 -8.49 3.36
CA ALA A 43 19.50 -7.88 4.02
C ALA A 43 20.84 -8.50 3.59
N LEU A 44 20.87 -9.79 3.19
CA LEU A 44 22.12 -10.46 2.83
C LEU A 44 22.91 -9.77 1.71
N PRO A 45 22.33 -9.32 0.58
CA PRO A 45 23.05 -8.63 -0.48
C PRO A 45 23.58 -7.25 -0.06
N ILE A 46 23.07 -6.67 1.03
CA ILE A 46 23.46 -5.35 1.53
C ILE A 46 24.76 -5.44 2.34
N ILE A 47 25.05 -6.60 2.95
CA ILE A 47 26.24 -6.80 3.79
C ILE A 47 27.54 -6.40 3.08
N PRO A 48 27.86 -6.87 1.84
CA PRO A 48 29.06 -6.46 1.14
C PRO A 48 29.10 -4.96 0.81
N MET A 49 27.94 -4.32 0.57
CA MET A 49 27.87 -2.88 0.35
C MET A 49 28.21 -2.09 1.61
N MET A 50 27.77 -2.57 2.78
CA MET A 50 28.07 -1.95 4.07
C MET A 50 29.54 -2.12 4.49
N GLN A 51 30.23 -3.14 4.01
CA GLN A 51 31.68 -3.32 4.25
C GLN A 51 32.51 -2.23 3.56
N ALA A 52 32.01 -1.63 2.48
CA ALA A 52 32.66 -0.50 1.81
C ALA A 52 32.55 0.82 2.62
N HIS A 53 31.53 0.93 3.49
CA HIS A 53 31.30 2.09 4.37
C HIS A 53 31.09 1.60 5.82
N PRO A 54 32.16 1.16 6.51
CA PRO A 54 32.03 0.56 7.84
C PRO A 54 31.59 1.61 8.87
N VAL A 55 30.48 1.36 9.54
CA VAL A 55 30.06 2.11 10.73
C VAL A 55 30.85 1.56 11.92
N ASP A 56 31.56 2.43 12.63
CA ASP A 56 32.28 2.03 13.85
C ASP A 56 31.31 1.96 15.04
N PHE A 57 30.76 0.78 15.26
CA PHE A 57 29.79 0.53 16.35
C PHE A 57 30.44 0.59 17.75
N ALA A 58 31.77 0.51 17.86
CA ALA A 58 32.46 0.54 19.13
C ALA A 58 32.75 1.98 19.62
N ALA A 59 32.87 2.93 18.68
CA ALA A 59 33.17 4.31 18.99
C ALA A 59 31.93 5.16 19.29
N LYS A 60 30.72 4.71 18.85
CA LYS A 60 29.47 5.49 19.01
C LYS A 60 28.74 5.14 20.31
N PRO A 61 28.21 6.15 21.05
CA PRO A 61 27.37 5.91 22.20
C PRO A 61 26.04 5.23 21.81
N LEU A 62 25.42 4.54 22.75
CA LEU A 62 24.18 3.77 22.52
C LEU A 62 23.06 4.65 21.98
N THR A 63 23.00 5.92 22.35
CA THR A 63 22.01 6.90 21.90
C THR A 63 22.14 7.20 20.40
N GLU A 64 23.36 7.37 19.89
CA GLU A 64 23.60 7.60 18.47
C GLU A 64 23.28 6.33 17.64
N LEU A 65 23.61 5.16 18.16
CA LEU A 65 23.28 3.91 17.49
C LEU A 65 21.76 3.72 17.37
N THR A 66 20.98 4.04 18.40
CA THR A 66 19.51 3.95 18.35
C THR A 66 18.92 4.94 17.34
N LEU A 67 19.51 6.12 17.19
CA LEU A 67 19.09 7.10 16.19
C LEU A 67 19.37 6.57 14.77
N ILE A 68 20.57 6.04 14.51
CA ILE A 68 20.90 5.45 13.19
C ILE A 68 19.94 4.31 12.83
N TYR A 69 19.65 3.39 13.76
CA TYR A 69 18.66 2.33 13.52
C TYR A 69 17.25 2.89 13.25
N GLY A 70 16.87 3.97 13.94
CA GLY A 70 15.60 4.67 13.73
C GLY A 70 15.52 5.31 12.34
N GLU A 71 16.58 5.99 11.91
CA GLU A 71 16.68 6.60 10.58
C GLU A 71 16.61 5.56 9.47
N GLU A 72 17.31 4.43 9.61
CA GLU A 72 17.25 3.31 8.68
C GLU A 72 15.84 2.72 8.56
N LEU A 73 15.15 2.58 9.69
CA LEU A 73 13.77 2.11 9.71
C LEU A 73 12.84 3.12 9.04
N LEU A 74 13.02 4.42 9.27
CA LEU A 74 12.23 5.49 8.66
C LEU A 74 12.40 5.53 7.14
N ILE A 75 13.63 5.40 6.62
CA ILE A 75 13.86 5.30 5.18
C ILE A 75 13.09 4.12 4.60
N GLY A 76 13.17 2.95 5.25
CA GLY A 76 12.42 1.77 4.85
C GLY A 76 10.91 1.99 4.87
N LEU A 77 10.37 2.66 5.90
CA LEU A 77 8.95 3.00 5.99
C LEU A 77 8.51 3.93 4.86
N ILE A 78 9.31 4.95 4.50
CA ILE A 78 8.99 5.89 3.42
C ILE A 78 9.00 5.19 2.06
N VAL A 79 10.00 4.36 1.78
CA VAL A 79 10.05 3.55 0.55
C VAL A 79 8.85 2.60 0.48
N GLY A 80 8.55 1.91 1.59
CA GLY A 80 7.39 1.02 1.70
C GLY A 80 6.06 1.75 1.56
N PHE A 81 5.96 2.98 2.09
CA PHE A 81 4.79 3.84 1.95
C PHE A 81 4.51 4.16 0.48
N CYS A 82 5.51 4.63 -0.27
CA CYS A 82 5.37 4.93 -1.69
C CYS A 82 4.92 3.69 -2.50
N ALA A 83 5.47 2.52 -2.20
CA ALA A 83 5.11 1.28 -2.86
C ALA A 83 3.72 0.75 -2.45
N ALA A 84 3.23 1.09 -1.25
CA ALA A 84 1.94 0.65 -0.74
C ALA A 84 0.75 1.45 -1.28
N ILE A 85 0.97 2.66 -1.80
CA ILE A 85 -0.07 3.57 -2.28
C ILE A 85 -1.07 2.92 -3.23
N PRO A 86 -0.67 2.24 -4.32
CA PRO A 86 -1.63 1.63 -5.23
C PRO A 86 -2.47 0.54 -4.56
N PHE A 87 -1.89 -0.20 -3.60
CA PHE A 87 -2.62 -1.23 -2.87
C PHE A 87 -3.66 -0.63 -1.92
N TRP A 88 -3.31 0.42 -1.18
CA TRP A 88 -4.25 1.10 -0.30
C TRP A 88 -5.34 1.81 -1.07
N ALA A 89 -5.00 2.43 -2.21
CA ALA A 89 -5.98 3.09 -3.07
C ALA A 89 -7.05 2.11 -3.55
N ILE A 90 -6.65 0.92 -4.02
CA ILE A 90 -7.60 -0.08 -4.53
C ILE A 90 -8.41 -0.75 -3.41
N ASP A 91 -7.80 -0.97 -2.24
CA ASP A 91 -8.50 -1.49 -1.05
C ASP A 91 -9.57 -0.51 -0.56
N MET A 92 -9.22 0.78 -0.45
CA MET A 92 -10.18 1.84 -0.10
C MET A 92 -11.30 1.97 -1.15
N ALA A 93 -10.99 1.90 -2.45
CA ALA A 93 -11.99 1.93 -3.49
C ALA A 93 -12.98 0.76 -3.38
N GLY A 94 -12.46 -0.46 -3.14
CA GLY A 94 -13.29 -1.63 -2.88
C GLY A 94 -14.17 -1.45 -1.64
N PHE A 95 -13.63 -0.89 -0.56
CA PHE A 95 -14.39 -0.59 0.66
C PHE A 95 -15.53 0.43 0.41
N VAL A 96 -15.27 1.48 -0.35
CA VAL A 96 -16.30 2.47 -0.75
C VAL A 96 -17.41 1.79 -1.56
N ILE A 97 -17.06 0.97 -2.54
CA ILE A 97 -18.01 0.22 -3.36
C ILE A 97 -18.86 -0.72 -2.49
N ASP A 98 -18.24 -1.48 -1.58
CA ASP A 98 -18.94 -2.38 -0.67
C ASP A 98 -19.90 -1.64 0.28
N THR A 99 -19.49 -0.48 0.75
CA THR A 99 -20.33 0.37 1.62
C THR A 99 -21.55 0.88 0.85
N MET A 100 -21.36 1.37 -0.36
CA MET A 100 -22.44 1.93 -1.20
C MET A 100 -23.47 0.89 -1.65
N ARG A 101 -23.06 -0.37 -1.88
CA ARG A 101 -23.99 -1.46 -2.19
C ARG A 101 -24.75 -1.99 -0.98
N GLY A 102 -24.37 -1.56 0.25
CA GLY A 102 -25.04 -1.96 1.48
C GLY A 102 -24.42 -3.20 2.16
N ALA A 103 -23.25 -3.65 1.75
CA ALA A 103 -22.56 -4.81 2.37
C ALA A 103 -22.22 -4.56 3.85
N SER A 104 -22.04 -3.31 4.28
CA SER A 104 -21.83 -2.92 5.66
C SER A 104 -23.00 -3.24 6.60
N MET A 105 -24.22 -3.45 6.07
CA MET A 105 -25.38 -3.85 6.88
C MET A 105 -25.21 -5.23 7.52
N SER A 106 -24.40 -6.11 6.95
CA SER A 106 -24.10 -7.42 7.54
C SER A 106 -23.34 -7.30 8.87
N THR A 107 -22.53 -6.27 9.05
CA THR A 107 -21.79 -6.00 10.29
C THR A 107 -22.68 -5.41 11.39
N VAL A 108 -23.69 -4.65 11.01
CA VAL A 108 -24.71 -4.15 11.95
C VAL A 108 -25.56 -5.30 12.49
N LEU A 109 -25.84 -6.30 11.65
CA LEU A 109 -26.64 -7.48 12.04
C LEU A 109 -25.83 -8.48 12.88
N ASN A 110 -24.49 -8.51 12.74
CA ASN A 110 -23.65 -9.43 13.48
C ASN A 110 -22.36 -8.77 13.98
N PRO A 111 -22.44 -7.94 15.04
CA PRO A 111 -21.29 -7.19 15.59
C PRO A 111 -20.17 -8.09 16.13
N LEU A 112 -20.43 -9.37 16.39
CA LEU A 112 -19.42 -10.33 16.89
C LEU A 112 -18.40 -10.73 15.82
N MET A 113 -18.67 -10.53 14.53
CA MET A 113 -17.71 -10.75 13.45
C MET A 113 -16.66 -9.63 13.28
N GLY A 114 -16.77 -8.54 13.99
CA GLY A 114 -15.74 -7.64 14.53
C GLY A 114 -14.88 -6.84 13.54
N LEU A 115 -14.70 -7.22 12.31
CA LEU A 115 -13.88 -6.49 11.34
C LEU A 115 -14.66 -6.29 10.05
N GLN A 116 -14.92 -5.02 9.71
CA GLN A 116 -15.43 -4.64 8.39
C GLN A 116 -14.34 -4.92 7.34
N SER A 117 -14.28 -6.16 6.85
CA SER A 117 -13.43 -6.47 5.71
C SER A 117 -14.22 -6.28 4.42
N SER A 118 -13.71 -5.44 3.54
CA SER A 118 -14.26 -5.27 2.21
C SER A 118 -13.95 -6.50 1.36
N VAL A 119 -14.99 -7.14 0.81
CA VAL A 119 -14.83 -8.29 -0.09
C VAL A 119 -14.17 -7.83 -1.39
N PHE A 120 -14.63 -6.73 -1.97
CA PHE A 120 -14.04 -6.19 -3.19
C PHE A 120 -12.64 -5.62 -2.94
N GLY A 121 -12.41 -4.96 -1.81
CA GLY A 121 -11.08 -4.46 -1.44
C GLY A 121 -10.06 -5.59 -1.36
N MET A 122 -10.36 -6.66 -0.64
CA MET A 122 -9.49 -7.84 -0.57
C MET A 122 -9.27 -8.49 -1.92
N PHE A 123 -10.32 -8.69 -2.70
CA PHE A 123 -10.24 -9.31 -4.02
C PHE A 123 -9.35 -8.50 -4.97
N PHE A 124 -9.55 -7.20 -5.06
CA PHE A 124 -8.75 -6.33 -5.91
C PHE A 124 -7.31 -6.20 -5.44
N THR A 125 -7.07 -6.15 -4.13
CA THR A 125 -5.72 -6.15 -3.57
C THR A 125 -4.97 -7.43 -3.91
N GLN A 126 -5.64 -8.59 -3.92
CA GLN A 126 -5.03 -9.85 -4.35
C GLN A 126 -4.69 -9.85 -5.84
N ILE A 127 -5.61 -9.37 -6.70
CA ILE A 127 -5.33 -9.24 -8.14
C ILE A 127 -4.14 -8.30 -8.38
N LEU A 128 -4.14 -7.14 -7.73
CA LEU A 128 -3.06 -6.16 -7.85
C LEU A 128 -1.73 -6.75 -7.34
N SER A 129 -1.76 -7.56 -6.28
CA SER A 129 -0.57 -8.25 -5.75
C SER A 129 0.06 -9.18 -6.78
N VAL A 130 -0.76 -9.97 -7.47
CA VAL A 130 -0.28 -10.85 -8.54
C VAL A 130 0.27 -10.03 -9.71
N LEU A 131 -0.44 -8.98 -10.13
CA LEU A 131 0.02 -8.10 -11.20
C LEU A 131 1.33 -7.42 -10.85
N PHE A 132 1.49 -6.91 -9.63
CA PHE A 132 2.72 -6.28 -9.16
C PHE A 132 3.91 -7.23 -9.23
N LEU A 133 3.72 -8.51 -8.89
CA LEU A 133 4.77 -9.52 -8.99
C LEU A 133 5.10 -9.85 -10.47
N VAL A 134 4.09 -10.00 -11.32
CA VAL A 134 4.26 -10.41 -12.72
C VAL A 134 4.79 -9.26 -13.59
N SER A 135 4.37 -8.02 -13.32
CA SER A 135 4.80 -6.83 -14.08
C SER A 135 6.22 -6.35 -13.76
N GLY A 136 6.89 -6.98 -12.79
CA GLY A 136 8.23 -6.56 -12.37
C GLY A 136 8.24 -5.46 -11.29
N GLY A 137 7.09 -5.05 -10.76
CA GLY A 137 7.00 -4.05 -9.69
C GLY A 137 7.78 -4.44 -8.44
N PHE A 138 7.83 -5.74 -8.15
CA PHE A 138 8.65 -6.24 -7.05
C PHE A 138 10.15 -6.08 -7.30
N ASN A 139 10.62 -6.27 -8.55
CA ASN A 139 12.02 -6.02 -8.91
C ASN A 139 12.35 -4.54 -8.79
N ALA A 140 11.46 -3.65 -9.24
CA ALA A 140 11.61 -2.20 -9.08
C ALA A 140 11.71 -1.80 -7.60
N LEU A 141 10.91 -2.43 -6.74
CA LEU A 141 10.94 -2.22 -5.29
C LEU A 141 12.27 -2.65 -4.67
N LEU A 142 12.79 -3.83 -5.04
CA LEU A 142 14.10 -4.31 -4.57
C LEU A 142 15.23 -3.42 -5.09
N THR A 143 15.16 -2.99 -6.34
CA THR A 143 16.12 -2.05 -6.92
C THR A 143 16.14 -0.74 -6.14
N ALA A 144 14.97 -0.19 -5.83
CA ALA A 144 14.83 1.01 -5.01
C ALA A 144 15.42 0.82 -3.61
N LEU A 145 15.16 -0.33 -2.98
CA LEU A 145 15.73 -0.67 -1.67
C LEU A 145 17.26 -0.69 -1.71
N TYR A 146 17.87 -1.35 -2.69
CA TYR A 146 19.33 -1.43 -2.80
C TYR A 146 19.96 -0.09 -3.19
N GLN A 147 19.35 0.65 -4.11
CA GLN A 147 19.79 2.00 -4.46
C GLN A 147 19.74 2.96 -3.27
N SER A 148 18.79 2.77 -2.34
CA SER A 148 18.72 3.60 -1.15
C SER A 148 20.00 3.54 -0.30
N TYR A 149 20.68 2.39 -0.24
CA TYR A 149 21.94 2.25 0.51
C TYR A 149 23.13 2.91 -0.19
N THR A 150 23.09 3.05 -1.52
CA THR A 150 24.14 3.75 -2.28
C THR A 150 23.96 5.26 -2.25
N LEU A 151 22.71 5.73 -2.27
CA LEU A 151 22.38 7.15 -2.31
C LEU A 151 22.36 7.80 -0.91
N LEU A 152 21.92 7.03 0.07
CA LEU A 152 21.82 7.41 1.48
C LEU A 152 22.55 6.36 2.34
N PRO A 153 23.88 6.45 2.47
CA PRO A 153 24.63 5.56 3.36
C PRO A 153 24.19 5.78 4.82
N PRO A 154 24.27 4.75 5.69
CA PRO A 154 23.73 4.78 7.05
C PRO A 154 24.30 5.82 8.01
N ASP A 155 25.31 6.53 7.63
CA ASP A 155 25.94 7.61 8.43
C ASP A 155 25.63 9.01 7.84
N SER A 156 24.76 9.07 6.83
CA SER A 156 24.34 10.35 6.23
C SER A 156 23.19 10.95 7.03
N ALA A 157 23.34 12.19 7.46
CA ALA A 157 22.26 12.92 8.12
C ALA A 157 21.08 13.07 7.16
N LEU A 158 19.89 12.67 7.60
CA LEU A 158 18.66 12.90 6.86
C LEU A 158 18.25 14.36 6.95
N SER A 159 18.01 15.00 5.81
CA SER A 159 17.47 16.35 5.77
C SER A 159 15.95 16.31 5.66
N PHE A 160 15.25 16.72 6.71
CA PHE A 160 13.79 16.87 6.70
C PHE A 160 13.43 18.27 6.19
N ASN A 161 13.37 18.43 4.87
CA ASN A 161 13.05 19.66 4.20
C ASN A 161 11.54 19.80 3.96
N HIS A 162 11.08 21.04 3.73
CA HIS A 162 9.68 21.33 3.35
C HIS A 162 9.27 20.56 2.08
N ASP A 163 10.21 20.32 1.18
CA ASP A 163 9.99 19.60 -0.08
C ASP A 163 9.64 18.12 0.14
N LEU A 164 10.18 17.48 1.18
CA LEU A 164 9.79 16.13 1.58
C LEU A 164 8.33 16.09 2.03
N LEU A 165 7.88 17.07 2.80
CA LEU A 165 6.48 17.16 3.22
C LEU A 165 5.55 17.38 2.02
N ALA A 166 5.96 18.22 1.07
CA ALA A 166 5.22 18.42 -0.18
C ALA A 166 5.14 17.13 -1.00
N PHE A 167 6.23 16.38 -1.09
CA PHE A 167 6.25 15.06 -1.75
C PHE A 167 5.29 14.07 -1.08
N ILE A 168 5.32 13.94 0.24
CA ILE A 168 4.41 13.04 0.98
C ILE A 168 2.95 13.46 0.75
N SER A 169 2.67 14.76 0.77
CA SER A 169 1.32 15.29 0.48
C SER A 169 0.88 14.96 -0.95
N GLN A 170 1.77 15.06 -1.93
CA GLN A 170 1.50 14.67 -3.31
C GLN A 170 1.21 13.17 -3.44
N GLN A 171 1.96 12.33 -2.73
CA GLN A 171 1.71 10.88 -2.69
C GLN A 171 0.33 10.56 -2.10
N TRP A 172 -0.07 11.28 -1.05
CA TRP A 172 -1.41 11.13 -0.46
C TRP A 172 -2.52 11.55 -1.42
N GLN A 173 -2.34 12.67 -2.14
CA GLN A 173 -3.29 13.10 -3.18
C GLN A 173 -3.41 12.05 -4.28
N MET A 174 -2.27 11.53 -4.77
CA MET A 174 -2.25 10.46 -5.76
C MET A 174 -3.03 9.23 -5.31
N MET A 175 -2.88 8.80 -4.05
CA MET A 175 -3.66 7.70 -3.48
C MET A 175 -5.17 7.98 -3.52
N SER A 176 -5.57 9.20 -3.16
CA SER A 176 -6.98 9.63 -3.17
C SER A 176 -7.55 9.67 -4.60
N ASP A 177 -6.79 10.20 -5.55
CA ASP A 177 -7.18 10.28 -6.96
C ASP A 177 -7.32 8.88 -7.58
N MET A 178 -6.41 7.97 -7.27
CA MET A 178 -6.49 6.57 -7.71
C MET A 178 -7.73 5.88 -7.13
N CYS A 179 -8.00 6.07 -5.83
CA CYS A 179 -9.18 5.51 -5.17
C CYS A 179 -10.47 6.01 -5.81
N LEU A 180 -10.59 7.33 -6.00
CA LEU A 180 -11.77 7.96 -6.59
C LEU A 180 -11.94 7.55 -8.05
N SER A 181 -10.88 7.58 -8.85
CA SER A 181 -10.94 7.20 -10.27
C SER A 181 -11.47 5.77 -10.47
N PHE A 182 -11.12 4.87 -9.56
CA PHE A 182 -11.62 3.49 -9.59
C PHE A 182 -13.06 3.36 -9.08
N ALA A 183 -13.40 4.05 -7.98
CA ALA A 183 -14.70 3.92 -7.32
C ALA A 183 -15.82 4.74 -8.01
N LEU A 184 -15.51 5.89 -8.61
CA LEU A 184 -16.49 6.82 -9.16
C LEU A 184 -17.48 6.18 -10.16
N PRO A 185 -17.07 5.41 -11.16
CA PRO A 185 -18.00 4.80 -12.10
C PRO A 185 -19.04 3.90 -11.39
N ALA A 186 -18.60 3.11 -10.44
CA ALA A 186 -19.47 2.23 -9.65
C ALA A 186 -20.41 3.06 -8.73
N MET A 187 -19.89 4.11 -8.10
CA MET A 187 -20.66 4.99 -7.23
C MET A 187 -21.79 5.67 -8.01
N VAL A 188 -21.50 6.21 -9.20
CA VAL A 188 -22.50 6.88 -10.05
C VAL A 188 -23.63 5.92 -10.42
N VAL A 189 -23.30 4.70 -10.85
CA VAL A 189 -24.30 3.69 -11.18
C VAL A 189 -25.16 3.32 -9.96
N MET A 190 -24.56 3.15 -8.78
CA MET A 190 -25.30 2.84 -7.55
C MET A 190 -26.23 3.96 -7.13
N ILE A 191 -25.82 5.23 -7.26
CA ILE A 191 -26.68 6.39 -7.00
C ILE A 191 -27.85 6.43 -8.00
N MET A 192 -27.59 6.16 -9.29
CA MET A 192 -28.68 6.10 -10.28
C MET A 192 -29.70 5.01 -9.95
N VAL A 193 -29.26 3.85 -9.48
CA VAL A 193 -30.14 2.77 -9.01
C VAL A 193 -30.98 3.24 -7.82
N ASP A 194 -30.37 3.93 -6.85
CA ASP A 194 -31.12 4.45 -5.68
C ASP A 194 -32.21 5.46 -6.09
N VAL A 195 -31.89 6.37 -7.00
CA VAL A 195 -32.84 7.34 -7.53
C VAL A 195 -33.98 6.63 -8.28
N ALA A 196 -33.66 5.69 -9.16
CA ALA A 196 -34.64 4.93 -9.92
C ALA A 196 -35.60 4.15 -9.00
N LEU A 197 -35.03 3.43 -8.02
CA LEU A 197 -35.83 2.67 -7.06
C LEU A 197 -36.61 3.58 -6.11
N GLY A 198 -36.10 4.75 -5.76
CA GLY A 198 -36.83 5.77 -5.00
C GLY A 198 -38.06 6.29 -5.74
N LEU A 199 -37.97 6.48 -7.07
CA LEU A 199 -39.11 6.85 -7.91
C LEU A 199 -40.15 5.71 -8.00
N VAL A 200 -39.70 4.46 -8.11
CA VAL A 200 -40.57 3.27 -8.09
C VAL A 200 -41.33 3.17 -6.75
N ASN A 201 -40.63 3.41 -5.63
CA ASN A 201 -41.24 3.37 -4.29
C ASN A 201 -42.37 4.36 -4.13
N ARG A 202 -42.29 5.52 -4.80
CA ARG A 202 -43.39 6.53 -4.80
C ARG A 202 -44.65 5.99 -5.46
N SER A 203 -44.53 5.07 -6.42
CA SER A 203 -45.66 4.51 -7.16
C SER A 203 -46.19 3.24 -6.50
N VAL A 204 -45.35 2.50 -5.76
CA VAL A 204 -45.72 1.22 -5.13
C VAL A 204 -45.22 1.23 -3.68
N GLU A 205 -46.02 1.80 -2.80
CA GLU A 205 -45.66 2.01 -1.37
C GLU A 205 -45.45 0.70 -0.57
N GLN A 206 -45.96 -0.44 -1.07
CA GLN A 206 -45.84 -1.74 -0.41
C GLN A 206 -44.49 -2.42 -0.68
N LEU A 207 -43.70 -1.95 -1.65
CA LEU A 207 -42.39 -2.52 -1.98
C LEU A 207 -41.32 -2.06 -0.98
N ASN A 208 -40.70 -3.01 -0.31
CA ASN A 208 -39.53 -2.70 0.52
C ASN A 208 -38.30 -2.48 -0.39
N VAL A 209 -38.20 -1.27 -0.94
CA VAL A 209 -37.17 -0.88 -1.91
C VAL A 209 -35.75 -1.03 -1.34
N PHE A 210 -35.59 -0.89 -0.03
CA PHE A 210 -34.29 -1.05 0.62
C PHE A 210 -33.72 -2.46 0.43
N PHE A 211 -34.52 -3.51 0.67
CA PHE A 211 -34.06 -4.89 0.47
C PHE A 211 -33.90 -5.25 -1.02
N LEU A 212 -34.66 -4.62 -1.91
CA LEU A 212 -34.58 -4.86 -3.35
C LEU A 212 -33.33 -4.16 -3.96
N SER A 213 -32.92 -3.01 -3.40
CA SER A 213 -31.78 -2.25 -3.92
C SER A 213 -30.43 -2.98 -3.78
N MET A 214 -30.21 -3.71 -2.68
CA MET A 214 -28.95 -4.38 -2.42
C MET A 214 -28.54 -5.42 -3.49
N PRO A 215 -29.41 -6.40 -3.88
CA PRO A 215 -29.04 -7.34 -4.92
C PRO A 215 -28.91 -6.67 -6.30
N ILE A 216 -29.75 -5.71 -6.63
CA ILE A 216 -29.69 -4.98 -7.91
C ILE A 216 -28.36 -4.23 -8.02
N LYS A 217 -27.99 -3.47 -7.01
CA LYS A 217 -26.68 -2.78 -6.96
C LYS A 217 -25.51 -3.75 -7.09
N SER A 218 -25.59 -4.89 -6.38
CA SER A 218 -24.50 -5.88 -6.41
C SER A 218 -24.29 -6.46 -7.80
N ILE A 219 -25.36 -6.80 -8.53
CA ILE A 219 -25.28 -7.32 -9.90
C ILE A 219 -24.73 -6.26 -10.85
N LEU A 220 -25.24 -5.04 -10.79
CA LEU A 220 -24.80 -3.95 -11.67
C LEU A 220 -23.35 -3.55 -11.42
N VAL A 221 -22.94 -3.49 -10.16
CA VAL A 221 -21.54 -3.19 -9.82
C VAL A 221 -20.60 -4.28 -10.31
N VAL A 222 -20.93 -5.56 -10.11
CA VAL A 222 -20.10 -6.65 -10.63
C VAL A 222 -19.99 -6.59 -12.16
N PHE A 223 -21.11 -6.34 -12.86
CA PHE A 223 -21.10 -6.20 -14.31
C PHE A 223 -20.23 -5.01 -14.75
N LEU A 224 -20.37 -3.86 -14.12
CA LEU A 224 -19.57 -2.66 -14.43
C LEU A 224 -18.09 -2.90 -14.15
N LEU A 225 -17.74 -3.54 -13.02
CA LEU A 225 -16.36 -3.86 -12.68
C LEU A 225 -15.72 -4.83 -13.69
N LEU A 226 -16.46 -5.82 -14.17
CA LEU A 226 -15.99 -6.72 -15.23
C LEU A 226 -15.65 -5.97 -16.52
N VAL A 227 -16.50 -5.01 -16.91
CA VAL A 227 -16.28 -4.20 -18.13
C VAL A 227 -15.12 -3.22 -17.94
N SER A 228 -15.03 -2.57 -16.78
CA SER A 228 -14.02 -1.52 -16.51
C SER A 228 -12.67 -2.07 -16.02
N MET A 229 -12.58 -3.35 -15.67
CA MET A 229 -11.42 -3.94 -15.00
C MET A 229 -10.14 -3.80 -15.83
N HIS A 230 -10.23 -4.01 -17.15
CA HIS A 230 -9.06 -3.86 -18.02
C HIS A 230 -8.48 -2.44 -17.96
N PHE A 231 -9.35 -1.43 -18.06
CA PHE A 231 -8.94 -0.01 -18.00
C PHE A 231 -8.34 0.35 -16.64
N ALA A 232 -8.99 -0.08 -15.57
CA ALA A 232 -8.55 0.16 -14.20
C ALA A 232 -7.17 -0.45 -13.94
N LEU A 233 -6.97 -1.72 -14.29
CA LEU A 233 -5.70 -2.41 -14.10
C LEU A 233 -4.57 -1.80 -14.94
N THR A 234 -4.84 -1.36 -16.16
CA THR A 234 -3.86 -0.66 -17.00
C THR A 234 -3.41 0.65 -16.35
N HIS A 235 -4.36 1.40 -15.77
CA HIS A 235 -4.04 2.64 -15.05
C HIS A 235 -3.11 2.37 -13.85
N TYR A 236 -3.39 1.33 -13.06
CA TYR A 236 -2.56 0.94 -11.92
C TYR A 236 -1.17 0.44 -12.35
N LEU A 237 -1.06 -0.30 -13.46
CA LEU A 237 0.22 -0.73 -14.00
C LEU A 237 1.08 0.46 -14.43
N ASN A 238 0.50 1.48 -15.03
CA ASN A 238 1.23 2.71 -15.39
C ASN A 238 1.78 3.43 -14.15
N GLN A 239 1.05 3.43 -13.05
CA GLN A 239 1.52 3.99 -11.78
C GLN A 239 2.67 3.18 -11.16
N ILE A 240 2.59 1.85 -11.25
CA ILE A 240 3.69 0.96 -10.82
C ILE A 240 4.96 1.24 -11.63
N ASN A 241 4.84 1.47 -12.93
CA ASN A 241 5.98 1.79 -13.79
C ASN A 241 6.61 3.17 -13.48
N GLN A 242 5.81 4.11 -12.96
CA GLN A 242 6.31 5.42 -12.49
C GLN A 242 6.97 5.37 -11.11
N PHE A 243 6.88 4.24 -10.43
CA PHE A 243 7.44 4.07 -9.08
C PHE A 243 8.95 4.34 -9.01
N GLU A 244 9.73 3.89 -10.01
CA GLU A 244 11.18 4.12 -10.05
C GLU A 244 11.51 5.62 -10.12
N SER A 245 10.77 6.40 -10.92
CA SER A 245 10.98 7.86 -11.02
C SER A 245 10.60 8.58 -9.73
N ASN A 246 9.52 8.17 -9.08
CA ASN A 246 9.08 8.75 -7.81
C ASN A 246 10.09 8.48 -6.69
N ILE A 247 10.66 7.27 -6.65
CA ILE A 247 11.69 6.90 -5.66
C ILE A 247 13.00 7.64 -5.89
N SER A 248 13.43 7.82 -7.13
CA SER A 248 14.65 8.60 -7.43
C SER A 248 14.52 10.05 -6.97
N THR A 249 13.35 10.66 -7.17
CA THR A 249 13.03 11.99 -6.66
C THR A 249 13.05 12.03 -5.12
N LEU A 250 12.46 11.03 -4.46
CA LEU A 250 12.49 10.91 -3.00
C LEU A 250 13.92 10.91 -2.46
N PHE A 251 14.81 10.09 -3.04
CA PHE A 251 16.19 10.02 -2.56
C PHE A 251 16.97 11.33 -2.77
N GLN A 252 16.68 12.07 -3.84
CA GLN A 252 17.26 13.40 -4.03
C GLN A 252 16.79 14.39 -2.94
N LEU A 253 15.51 14.35 -2.58
CA LEU A 253 14.95 15.20 -1.53
C LEU A 253 15.46 14.87 -0.12
N LEU A 254 15.76 13.60 0.14
CA LEU A 254 16.32 13.14 1.42
C LEU A 254 17.81 13.46 1.57
N LYS A 255 18.51 13.63 0.45
CA LYS A 255 19.95 13.94 0.44
C LYS A 255 20.24 15.43 0.64
N GLY A 256 19.26 16.32 0.38
CA GLY A 256 19.35 17.79 0.52
C GLY A 256 19.97 18.43 -0.68
#